data_dd1648c585f7e7d44fd8b757c442d001
#
_entry.id   dd1648c585f7e7d44fd8b757c442d001
#
_cell.length_a   1.000
_cell.length_b   1.000
_cell.length_c   1.000
_cell.angle_alpha   90.00
_cell.angle_beta   90.00
_cell.angle_gamma   90.00
#
_symmetry.space_group_name_H-M   'P 1'
#
loop_
_entity.id
_entity.type
_entity.pdbx_description
1 polymer ?
#
loop_
_entity_poly.entity_id
_entity_poly.type
_entity_poly.pdbx_seq_one_letter_code
_entity_poly.pdbx_strand_id
1 'polypeptide(L)'
;MKIIVFGASGDTGTYFIKYLFENGFTKKNEVIAVGTRKTTKFDLYKIEYLQLDITQKNEFEKLPQSVDAVVDLAGMMPARMKGYEPQRYIDVNITGTLNILDYCRSANADRILFTQSFGDIKEYSEKNPFLTVNLPRRFAFNTDHTIYVMSKNFAVDMIKNYHELYGIKNFIFRLPSIYLYSPIDTYYVDGEPRKIGYRLLIDRAIAGEPIEVWGDASRVKDMVYVKDFCQMLCKALFVDRDSGYYNVGTGVGTSLLDQIQGMIDVFGTPGKKSEIIMRPDKPNAPQYIMD
;
A
#
# COMPACT_ATOMS: atom_id res chain seq x y z
N MET A 1 -19.62 -9.99 -11.24
CA MET A 1 -18.79 -8.80 -11.59
C MET A 1 -17.53 -9.27 -12.28
N LYS A 2 -17.06 -8.51 -13.24
CA LYS A 2 -15.73 -8.64 -13.85
C LYS A 2 -14.83 -7.56 -13.28
N ILE A 3 -13.72 -7.94 -12.68
CA ILE A 3 -12.83 -7.04 -11.94
C ILE A 3 -11.42 -7.18 -12.47
N ILE A 4 -10.76 -6.05 -12.73
CA ILE A 4 -9.34 -6.02 -13.05
C ILE A 4 -8.56 -5.48 -11.86
N VAL A 5 -7.47 -6.17 -11.51
CA VAL A 5 -6.55 -5.76 -10.45
C VAL A 5 -5.19 -5.43 -11.06
N PHE A 6 -4.90 -4.15 -11.25
CA PHE A 6 -3.57 -3.68 -11.64
C PHE A 6 -2.60 -3.75 -10.46
N GLY A 7 -1.33 -4.03 -10.72
CA GLY A 7 -0.34 -4.22 -9.68
C GLY A 7 -0.47 -5.55 -8.93
N ALA A 8 -1.21 -6.52 -9.47
CA ALA A 8 -1.48 -7.82 -8.85
C ALA A 8 -0.20 -8.60 -8.49
N SER A 9 0.86 -8.49 -9.28
CA SER A 9 2.16 -9.15 -9.02
C SER A 9 3.01 -8.46 -7.93
N GLY A 10 2.56 -7.32 -7.39
CA GLY A 10 3.13 -6.67 -6.21
C GLY A 10 2.77 -7.39 -4.90
N ASP A 11 3.38 -6.95 -3.79
CA ASP A 11 3.14 -7.59 -2.50
C ASP A 11 1.66 -7.48 -2.10
N THR A 12 1.11 -6.27 -2.03
CA THR A 12 -0.31 -6.04 -1.67
C THR A 12 -1.27 -6.70 -2.67
N GLY A 13 -0.98 -6.60 -3.98
CA GLY A 13 -1.79 -7.22 -5.03
C GLY A 13 -1.85 -8.73 -4.91
N THR A 14 -0.71 -9.38 -4.63
CA THR A 14 -0.66 -10.84 -4.41
C THR A 14 -1.53 -11.26 -3.22
N TYR A 15 -1.46 -10.51 -2.11
CA TYR A 15 -2.33 -10.76 -0.95
C TYR A 15 -3.80 -10.54 -1.26
N PHE A 16 -4.12 -9.50 -2.03
CA PHE A 16 -5.50 -9.21 -2.40
C PHE A 16 -6.11 -10.31 -3.29
N ILE A 17 -5.40 -10.74 -4.32
CA ILE A 17 -5.83 -11.86 -5.18
C ILE A 17 -6.04 -13.14 -4.35
N LYS A 18 -5.10 -13.48 -3.47
CA LYS A 18 -5.22 -14.61 -2.56
C LYS A 18 -6.43 -14.46 -1.64
N TYR A 19 -6.65 -13.26 -1.08
CA TYR A 19 -7.80 -12.97 -0.21
C TYR A 19 -9.14 -13.18 -0.94
N LEU A 20 -9.26 -12.71 -2.18
CA LEU A 20 -10.46 -12.92 -3.00
C LEU A 20 -10.74 -14.40 -3.24
N PHE A 21 -9.70 -15.19 -3.50
CA PHE A 21 -9.82 -16.63 -3.69
C PHE A 21 -10.22 -17.35 -2.39
N GLU A 22 -9.49 -17.12 -1.28
CA GLU A 22 -9.73 -17.77 0.01
C GLU A 22 -11.14 -17.50 0.56
N ASN A 23 -11.70 -16.32 0.29
CA ASN A 23 -13.04 -15.93 0.71
C ASN A 23 -14.15 -16.28 -0.30
N GLY A 24 -13.84 -17.09 -1.32
CA GLY A 24 -14.80 -17.59 -2.29
C GLY A 24 -15.36 -16.55 -3.26
N PHE A 25 -14.76 -15.36 -3.29
CA PHE A 25 -15.18 -14.28 -4.17
C PHE A 25 -15.09 -14.67 -5.64
N THR A 26 -14.01 -15.35 -6.01
CA THR A 26 -13.76 -15.82 -7.39
C THR A 26 -14.74 -16.89 -7.89
N LYS A 27 -15.55 -17.49 -7.00
CA LYS A 27 -16.59 -18.43 -7.38
C LYS A 27 -17.79 -17.77 -8.10
N LYS A 28 -18.01 -16.49 -7.84
CA LYS A 28 -19.17 -15.71 -8.35
C LYS A 28 -18.75 -14.53 -9.22
N ASN A 29 -17.48 -14.23 -9.28
CA ASN A 29 -16.95 -13.06 -9.99
C ASN A 29 -15.73 -13.46 -10.81
N GLU A 30 -15.59 -12.85 -11.96
CA GLU A 30 -14.40 -12.97 -12.81
C GLU A 30 -13.36 -11.96 -12.32
N VAL A 31 -12.15 -12.43 -12.06
CA VAL A 31 -11.03 -11.60 -11.59
C VAL A 31 -9.88 -11.78 -12.57
N ILE A 32 -9.37 -10.68 -13.11
CA ILE A 32 -8.20 -10.64 -13.98
C ILE A 32 -7.08 -9.91 -13.24
N ALA A 33 -5.99 -10.60 -13.04
CA ALA A 33 -4.80 -10.07 -12.41
C ALA A 33 -3.87 -9.46 -13.47
N VAL A 34 -3.39 -8.23 -13.24
CA VAL A 34 -2.54 -7.50 -14.19
C VAL A 34 -1.27 -7.02 -13.51
N GLY A 35 -0.12 -7.15 -14.17
CA GLY A 35 1.15 -6.63 -13.66
C GLY A 35 2.27 -6.74 -14.68
N THR A 36 3.42 -6.10 -14.40
CA THR A 36 4.54 -6.02 -15.33
C THR A 36 5.46 -7.25 -15.32
N ARG A 37 5.48 -8.01 -14.21
CA ARG A 37 6.37 -9.16 -14.03
C ARG A 37 5.75 -10.43 -14.59
N LYS A 38 6.50 -11.22 -15.34
CA LYS A 38 6.09 -12.57 -15.70
C LYS A 38 5.93 -13.43 -14.43
N THR A 39 4.79 -14.08 -14.27
CA THR A 39 4.49 -14.91 -13.08
C THR A 39 3.42 -15.96 -13.38
N THR A 40 3.51 -17.09 -12.70
CA THR A 40 2.51 -18.17 -12.69
C THR A 40 1.82 -18.30 -11.32
N LYS A 41 2.02 -17.34 -10.41
CA LYS A 41 1.50 -17.41 -9.03
C LYS A 41 -0.01 -17.53 -8.96
N PHE A 42 -0.72 -17.06 -9.98
CA PHE A 42 -2.17 -17.01 -10.00
C PHE A 42 -2.83 -18.27 -10.60
N ASP A 43 -2.03 -19.14 -11.23
CA ASP A 43 -2.50 -20.41 -11.81
C ASP A 43 -3.11 -21.31 -10.73
N LEU A 44 -2.53 -21.30 -9.52
CA LEU A 44 -3.03 -22.03 -8.34
C LEU A 44 -4.48 -21.63 -8.00
N TYR A 45 -4.84 -20.38 -8.27
CA TYR A 45 -6.17 -19.82 -8.00
C TYR A 45 -7.09 -19.88 -9.22
N LYS A 46 -6.61 -20.38 -10.36
CA LYS A 46 -7.31 -20.36 -11.66
C LYS A 46 -7.77 -18.95 -12.04
N ILE A 47 -6.93 -17.95 -11.76
CA ILE A 47 -7.16 -16.55 -12.08
C ILE A 47 -6.30 -16.18 -13.28
N GLU A 48 -6.92 -15.60 -14.30
CA GLU A 48 -6.21 -15.11 -15.48
C GLU A 48 -5.22 -14.03 -15.08
N TYR A 49 -3.98 -14.15 -15.59
CA TYR A 49 -2.95 -13.16 -15.41
C TYR A 49 -2.48 -12.59 -16.74
N LEU A 50 -2.58 -11.28 -16.89
CA LEU A 50 -2.09 -10.56 -18.04
C LEU A 50 -0.82 -9.77 -17.69
N GLN A 51 0.26 -10.05 -18.41
CA GLN A 51 1.45 -9.23 -18.33
C GLN A 51 1.25 -7.95 -19.13
N LEU A 52 1.24 -6.79 -18.44
CA LEU A 52 0.99 -5.50 -19.03
C LEU A 52 1.74 -4.40 -18.28
N ASP A 53 2.35 -3.48 -19.03
CA ASP A 53 2.94 -2.25 -18.52
C ASP A 53 1.93 -1.10 -18.67
N ILE A 54 1.45 -0.55 -17.55
CA ILE A 54 0.46 0.53 -17.55
C ILE A 54 0.97 1.83 -18.17
N THR A 55 2.28 2.00 -18.36
CA THR A 55 2.86 3.15 -19.06
C THR A 55 2.69 3.08 -20.58
N GLN A 56 2.37 1.89 -21.11
CA GLN A 56 2.23 1.61 -22.52
C GLN A 56 0.75 1.54 -22.92
N LYS A 57 0.22 2.62 -23.49
CA LYS A 57 -1.22 2.73 -23.81
C LYS A 57 -1.73 1.62 -24.74
N ASN A 58 -0.95 1.18 -25.71
CA ASN A 58 -1.30 0.12 -26.64
C ASN A 58 -1.47 -1.26 -25.97
N GLU A 59 -0.85 -1.48 -24.81
CA GLU A 59 -1.01 -2.75 -24.11
C GLU A 59 -2.40 -2.96 -23.51
N PHE A 60 -3.17 -1.88 -23.33
CA PHE A 60 -4.54 -1.94 -22.83
C PHE A 60 -5.52 -2.62 -23.81
N GLU A 61 -5.16 -2.76 -25.09
CA GLU A 61 -5.92 -3.54 -26.07
C GLU A 61 -6.03 -5.03 -25.72
N LYS A 62 -5.14 -5.54 -24.85
CA LYS A 62 -5.19 -6.92 -24.32
C LYS A 62 -6.29 -7.12 -23.28
N LEU A 63 -6.84 -6.04 -22.74
CA LEU A 63 -7.84 -6.07 -21.67
C LEU A 63 -9.26 -6.25 -22.23
N PRO A 64 -10.21 -6.79 -21.44
CA PRO A 64 -11.61 -6.87 -21.83
C PRO A 64 -12.21 -5.51 -22.21
N GLN A 65 -13.11 -5.51 -23.18
CA GLN A 65 -13.80 -4.29 -23.60
C GLN A 65 -14.87 -3.80 -22.60
N SER A 66 -15.23 -4.61 -21.62
CA SER A 66 -16.17 -4.24 -20.56
C SER A 66 -15.72 -4.83 -19.22
N VAL A 67 -15.77 -4.01 -18.17
CA VAL A 67 -15.47 -4.40 -16.80
C VAL A 67 -16.40 -3.67 -15.81
N ASP A 68 -16.70 -4.29 -14.69
CA ASP A 68 -17.52 -3.67 -13.65
C ASP A 68 -16.69 -2.81 -12.69
N ALA A 69 -15.46 -3.26 -12.35
CA ALA A 69 -14.60 -2.55 -11.41
C ALA A 69 -13.12 -2.69 -11.74
N VAL A 70 -12.37 -1.66 -11.39
CA VAL A 70 -10.91 -1.64 -11.46
C VAL A 70 -10.33 -1.41 -10.07
N VAL A 71 -9.33 -2.20 -9.70
CA VAL A 71 -8.54 -2.02 -8.47
C VAL A 71 -7.12 -1.68 -8.86
N ASP A 72 -6.71 -0.43 -8.61
CA ASP A 72 -5.37 0.05 -8.94
C ASP A 72 -4.47 0.01 -7.71
N LEU A 73 -3.66 -1.05 -7.63
CA LEU A 73 -2.58 -1.25 -6.67
C LEU A 73 -1.21 -1.07 -7.33
N ALA A 74 -1.19 -0.64 -8.59
CA ALA A 74 0.05 -0.36 -9.30
C ALA A 74 0.67 0.95 -8.80
N GLY A 75 1.99 1.02 -8.84
CA GLY A 75 2.69 2.24 -8.48
C GLY A 75 4.18 2.03 -8.28
N MET A 76 4.94 3.04 -8.64
CA MET A 76 6.35 3.14 -8.27
C MET A 76 6.46 3.81 -6.91
N MET A 77 7.22 3.19 -6.01
CA MET A 77 7.47 3.67 -4.64
C MET A 77 8.97 3.91 -4.42
N PRO A 78 9.36 4.90 -3.59
CA PRO A 78 10.78 5.11 -3.23
C PRO A 78 11.43 3.84 -2.69
N ALA A 79 10.73 3.12 -1.83
CA ALA A 79 11.19 1.87 -1.23
C ALA A 79 11.53 0.75 -2.24
N ARG A 80 11.17 0.88 -3.50
CA ARG A 80 11.45 -0.09 -4.57
C ARG A 80 12.35 0.48 -5.67
N MET A 81 12.90 1.68 -5.47
CA MET A 81 13.72 2.39 -6.45
C MET A 81 15.18 2.42 -5.98
N LYS A 82 16.06 1.74 -6.71
CA LYS A 82 17.50 1.87 -6.52
C LYS A 82 17.96 3.19 -7.15
N GLY A 83 18.54 4.07 -6.36
CA GLY A 83 18.85 5.43 -6.79
C GLY A 83 17.62 6.33 -6.84
N TYR A 84 17.78 7.53 -7.41
CA TYR A 84 16.71 8.51 -7.55
C TYR A 84 16.40 8.77 -9.02
N GLU A 85 15.31 8.23 -9.52
CA GLU A 85 14.83 8.36 -10.89
C GLU A 85 13.42 8.95 -10.90
N PRO A 86 13.25 10.28 -10.72
CA PRO A 86 11.95 10.92 -10.55
C PRO A 86 11.03 10.73 -11.76
N GLN A 87 11.56 10.55 -12.97
CA GLN A 87 10.77 10.28 -14.17
C GLN A 87 9.91 9.03 -14.01
N ARG A 88 10.38 7.99 -13.33
CA ARG A 88 9.60 6.77 -13.10
C ARG A 88 8.33 7.01 -12.27
N TYR A 89 8.33 8.00 -11.37
CA TYR A 89 7.11 8.37 -10.67
C TYR A 89 6.10 9.02 -11.61
N ILE A 90 6.56 9.84 -12.55
CA ILE A 90 5.71 10.47 -13.56
C ILE A 90 5.12 9.39 -14.48
N ASP A 91 5.98 8.54 -15.03
CA ASP A 91 5.57 7.51 -16.00
C ASP A 91 4.57 6.53 -15.39
N VAL A 92 4.87 5.99 -14.20
CA VAL A 92 4.03 4.94 -13.60
C VAL A 92 2.84 5.54 -12.84
N ASN A 93 3.07 6.53 -11.96
CA ASN A 93 1.99 6.98 -11.06
C ASN A 93 1.08 8.04 -11.70
N ILE A 94 1.53 8.75 -12.73
CA ILE A 94 0.72 9.75 -13.44
C ILE A 94 0.25 9.19 -14.79
N THR A 95 1.17 8.92 -15.71
CA THR A 95 0.80 8.43 -17.05
C THR A 95 0.12 7.07 -16.97
N GLY A 96 0.64 6.15 -16.15
CA GLY A 96 0.02 4.85 -15.92
C GLY A 96 -1.39 4.95 -15.34
N THR A 97 -1.60 5.81 -14.33
CA THR A 97 -2.95 6.04 -13.78
C THR A 97 -3.88 6.68 -14.80
N LEU A 98 -3.40 7.61 -15.64
CA LEU A 98 -4.21 8.18 -16.71
C LEU A 98 -4.65 7.13 -17.72
N ASN A 99 -3.76 6.23 -18.13
CA ASN A 99 -4.10 5.12 -19.02
C ASN A 99 -5.14 4.17 -18.40
N ILE A 100 -5.03 3.88 -17.10
CA ILE A 100 -6.03 3.09 -16.35
C ILE A 100 -7.38 3.82 -16.34
N LEU A 101 -7.43 5.12 -16.12
CA LEU A 101 -8.65 5.91 -16.11
C LEU A 101 -9.30 5.98 -17.50
N ASP A 102 -8.52 6.18 -18.56
CA ASP A 102 -9.01 6.09 -19.95
C ASP A 102 -9.61 4.71 -20.25
N TYR A 103 -8.97 3.65 -19.76
CA TYR A 103 -9.50 2.31 -19.85
C TYR A 103 -10.81 2.15 -19.05
N CYS A 104 -10.89 2.62 -17.82
CA CYS A 104 -12.13 2.60 -17.04
C CYS A 104 -13.28 3.22 -17.82
N ARG A 105 -13.04 4.39 -18.43
CA ARG A 105 -14.02 5.09 -19.26
C ARG A 105 -14.42 4.28 -20.49
N SER A 106 -13.46 3.77 -21.26
CA SER A 106 -13.74 3.04 -22.52
C SER A 106 -14.38 1.67 -22.29
N ALA A 107 -14.08 1.02 -21.18
CA ALA A 107 -14.63 -0.27 -20.78
C ALA A 107 -15.90 -0.17 -19.91
N ASN A 108 -16.44 1.06 -19.72
CA ASN A 108 -17.63 1.34 -18.92
C ASN A 108 -17.55 0.81 -17.47
N ALA A 109 -16.39 0.93 -16.83
CA ALA A 109 -16.22 0.55 -15.45
C ALA A 109 -17.13 1.42 -14.53
N ASP A 110 -17.91 0.76 -13.66
CA ASP A 110 -18.73 1.47 -12.66
C ASP A 110 -17.85 2.18 -11.62
N ARG A 111 -16.72 1.56 -11.25
CA ARG A 111 -15.87 2.09 -10.16
C ARG A 111 -14.39 1.81 -10.31
N ILE A 112 -13.59 2.68 -9.68
CA ILE A 112 -12.16 2.49 -9.45
C ILE A 112 -11.83 2.56 -7.96
N LEU A 113 -11.01 1.60 -7.47
CA LEU A 113 -10.39 1.60 -6.16
C LEU A 113 -8.91 1.95 -6.31
N PHE A 114 -8.40 2.90 -5.54
CA PHE A 114 -7.04 3.40 -5.68
C PHE A 114 -6.31 3.52 -4.35
N THR A 115 -5.00 3.27 -4.36
CA THR A 115 -4.14 3.41 -3.19
C THR A 115 -3.34 4.71 -3.23
N GLN A 116 -3.59 5.58 -2.25
CA GLN A 116 -2.84 6.82 -1.99
C GLN A 116 -1.78 6.58 -0.90
N SER A 117 -0.74 7.39 -0.87
CA SER A 117 0.25 7.41 0.22
C SER A 117 -0.13 8.42 1.31
N PHE A 118 0.06 8.06 2.59
CA PHE A 118 -0.08 9.03 3.69
C PHE A 118 1.07 10.06 3.76
N GLY A 119 2.04 9.96 2.86
CA GLY A 119 3.13 10.92 2.76
C GLY A 119 2.68 12.37 2.61
N ASP A 120 1.46 12.59 2.11
CA ASP A 120 0.84 13.91 1.97
C ASP A 120 0.37 14.55 3.29
N ILE A 121 0.28 13.78 4.38
CA ILE A 121 -0.10 14.26 5.72
C ILE A 121 0.87 13.82 6.83
N LYS A 122 1.92 13.08 6.48
CA LYS A 122 2.86 12.49 7.45
C LYS A 122 3.46 13.52 8.40
N GLU A 123 3.76 14.73 7.96
CA GLU A 123 4.39 15.76 8.78
C GLU A 123 3.55 16.20 9.98
N TYR A 124 2.22 16.00 9.91
CA TYR A 124 1.36 16.31 11.06
C TYR A 124 1.63 15.38 12.25
N SER A 125 2.14 14.16 12.02
CA SER A 125 2.43 13.20 13.08
C SER A 125 3.51 13.63 14.07
N GLU A 126 4.32 14.63 13.73
CA GLU A 126 5.31 15.20 14.64
C GLU A 126 4.65 15.95 15.82
N LYS A 127 3.49 16.57 15.56
CA LYS A 127 2.76 17.36 16.55
C LYS A 127 1.55 16.65 17.13
N ASN A 128 0.90 15.81 16.33
CA ASN A 128 -0.27 15.05 16.74
C ASN A 128 -0.23 13.65 16.09
N PRO A 129 -0.19 12.56 16.87
CA PRO A 129 -0.16 11.22 16.32
C PRO A 129 -1.44 10.85 15.54
N PHE A 130 -2.59 11.52 15.79
CA PHE A 130 -3.86 11.26 15.13
C PHE A 130 -3.93 12.00 13.79
N LEU A 131 -3.93 11.24 12.70
CA LEU A 131 -3.99 11.75 11.33
C LEU A 131 -5.39 11.54 10.77
N THR A 132 -6.21 12.59 10.76
CA THR A 132 -7.58 12.52 10.22
C THR A 132 -7.58 12.61 8.69
N VAL A 133 -8.65 12.11 8.07
CA VAL A 133 -8.78 12.09 6.61
C VAL A 133 -8.82 13.48 6.00
N ASN A 134 -9.34 14.48 6.74
CA ASN A 134 -9.56 15.87 6.28
C ASN A 134 -8.33 16.78 6.44
N LEU A 135 -7.20 16.26 6.92
CA LEU A 135 -5.98 17.07 7.00
C LEU A 135 -5.56 17.55 5.60
N PRO A 136 -5.25 18.85 5.46
CA PRO A 136 -4.75 19.38 4.20
C PRO A 136 -3.39 18.77 3.85
N ARG A 137 -3.11 18.67 2.56
CA ARG A 137 -1.81 18.19 2.07
C ARG A 137 -0.68 19.05 2.61
N ARG A 138 0.29 18.38 3.24
CA ARG A 138 1.50 18.99 3.78
C ARG A 138 2.65 17.97 3.73
N PHE A 139 3.70 18.29 2.98
CA PHE A 139 4.88 17.47 2.82
C PHE A 139 6.11 18.33 2.49
N ALA A 140 7.29 17.83 2.80
CA ALA A 140 8.56 18.50 2.53
C ALA A 140 8.88 18.50 1.03
N PHE A 141 9.58 19.54 0.56
CA PHE A 141 10.00 19.70 -0.84
C PHE A 141 11.47 19.32 -1.10
N ASN A 142 12.22 18.97 -0.05
CA ASN A 142 13.65 18.73 -0.09
C ASN A 142 14.03 17.25 0.16
N THR A 143 13.16 16.31 -0.18
CA THR A 143 13.41 14.88 -0.01
C THR A 143 13.28 14.12 -1.33
N ASP A 144 13.88 12.94 -1.43
CA ASP A 144 13.72 12.02 -2.56
C ASP A 144 12.30 11.45 -2.67
N HIS A 145 11.48 11.59 -1.62
CA HIS A 145 10.07 11.21 -1.61
C HIS A 145 9.12 12.27 -2.19
N THR A 146 9.58 13.51 -2.42
CA THR A 146 8.72 14.63 -2.81
C THR A 146 7.95 14.36 -4.09
N ILE A 147 8.64 14.00 -5.18
CA ILE A 147 8.02 13.72 -6.48
C ILE A 147 7.05 12.52 -6.39
N TYR A 148 7.38 11.51 -5.59
CA TYR A 148 6.47 10.41 -5.30
C TYR A 148 5.17 10.89 -4.66
N VAL A 149 5.25 11.68 -3.60
CA VAL A 149 4.06 12.21 -2.91
C VAL A 149 3.24 13.08 -3.86
N MET A 150 3.89 13.95 -4.64
CA MET A 150 3.22 14.77 -5.66
C MET A 150 2.52 13.92 -6.72
N SER A 151 3.17 12.88 -7.25
CA SER A 151 2.60 12.00 -8.27
C SER A 151 1.36 11.25 -7.77
N LYS A 152 1.38 10.76 -6.53
CA LYS A 152 0.22 10.10 -5.91
C LYS A 152 -0.94 11.08 -5.65
N ASN A 153 -0.64 12.32 -5.28
CA ASN A 153 -1.65 13.36 -5.12
C ASN A 153 -2.28 13.76 -6.45
N PHE A 154 -1.47 13.89 -7.51
CA PHE A 154 -1.96 14.19 -8.85
C PHE A 154 -2.86 13.06 -9.39
N ALA A 155 -2.50 11.80 -9.13
CA ALA A 155 -3.34 10.66 -9.46
C ALA A 155 -4.73 10.74 -8.78
N VAL A 156 -4.78 11.11 -7.50
CA VAL A 156 -6.06 11.34 -6.79
C VAL A 156 -6.89 12.44 -7.46
N ASP A 157 -6.25 13.55 -7.86
CA ASP A 157 -6.95 14.65 -8.50
C ASP A 157 -7.50 14.26 -9.89
N MET A 158 -6.74 13.46 -10.68
CA MET A 158 -7.23 12.88 -11.93
C MET A 158 -8.43 11.95 -11.69
N ILE A 159 -8.38 11.07 -10.69
CA ILE A 159 -9.49 10.17 -10.37
C ILE A 159 -10.76 10.94 -10.02
N LYS A 160 -10.65 12.00 -9.22
CA LYS A 160 -11.78 12.88 -8.90
C LYS A 160 -12.32 13.58 -10.14
N ASN A 161 -11.44 14.06 -11.03
CA ASN A 161 -11.86 14.66 -12.29
C ASN A 161 -12.62 13.69 -13.18
N TYR A 162 -12.18 12.43 -13.28
CA TYR A 162 -12.90 11.40 -14.06
C TYR A 162 -14.26 11.02 -13.43
N HIS A 163 -14.36 11.10 -12.10
CA HIS A 163 -15.65 10.96 -11.41
C HIS A 163 -16.62 12.07 -11.83
N GLU A 164 -16.20 13.33 -11.74
CA GLU A 164 -17.05 14.47 -12.11
C GLU A 164 -17.44 14.49 -13.60
N LEU A 165 -16.52 14.12 -14.49
CA LEU A 165 -16.76 14.16 -15.93
C LEU A 165 -17.51 12.93 -16.48
N TYR A 166 -17.27 11.76 -15.92
CA TYR A 166 -17.74 10.50 -16.51
C TYR A 166 -18.56 9.63 -15.56
N GLY A 167 -18.77 10.06 -14.31
CA GLY A 167 -19.57 9.34 -13.33
C GLY A 167 -18.91 8.08 -12.77
N ILE A 168 -17.61 7.86 -13.02
CA ILE A 168 -16.90 6.69 -12.51
C ILE A 168 -16.77 6.81 -10.99
N LYS A 169 -17.43 5.94 -10.23
CA LYS A 169 -17.34 5.91 -8.76
C LYS A 169 -15.90 5.69 -8.32
N ASN A 170 -15.48 6.35 -7.24
CA ASN A 170 -14.09 6.23 -6.81
C ASN A 170 -13.96 5.98 -5.30
N PHE A 171 -13.02 5.08 -4.94
CA PHE A 171 -12.69 4.77 -3.56
C PHE A 171 -11.19 4.87 -3.37
N ILE A 172 -10.75 5.89 -2.64
CA ILE A 172 -9.35 6.21 -2.44
C ILE A 172 -8.95 5.83 -1.02
N PHE A 173 -7.92 5.01 -0.90
CA PHE A 173 -7.38 4.51 0.35
C PHE A 173 -6.00 5.11 0.61
N ARG A 174 -5.89 5.99 1.59
CA ARG A 174 -4.62 6.58 2.03
C ARG A 174 -3.94 5.58 2.95
N LEU A 175 -2.86 4.98 2.45
CA LEU A 175 -2.17 3.89 3.14
C LEU A 175 -1.03 4.41 4.03
N PRO A 176 -0.97 3.99 5.29
CA PRO A 176 0.24 3.99 6.10
C PRO A 176 1.15 2.82 5.72
N SER A 177 2.08 2.47 6.60
CA SER A 177 2.83 1.22 6.46
C SER A 177 1.91 0.03 6.69
N ILE A 178 1.73 -0.81 5.65
CA ILE A 178 0.95 -2.04 5.74
C ILE A 178 1.89 -3.19 6.12
N TYR A 179 1.54 -3.92 7.18
CA TYR A 179 2.32 -5.07 7.64
C TYR A 179 1.94 -6.32 6.87
N LEU A 180 2.93 -6.92 6.22
CA LEU A 180 2.78 -8.15 5.44
C LEU A 180 4.10 -8.93 5.43
N TYR A 181 4.02 -10.21 5.13
CA TYR A 181 5.20 -10.98 4.78
C TYR A 181 5.51 -10.81 3.29
N SER A 182 6.76 -10.47 3.00
CA SER A 182 7.33 -10.49 1.65
C SER A 182 8.70 -11.18 1.71
N PRO A 183 9.08 -11.98 0.70
CA PRO A 183 10.44 -12.50 0.61
C PRO A 183 11.48 -11.37 0.43
N ILE A 184 11.05 -10.19 0.00
CA ILE A 184 11.90 -9.01 -0.08
C ILE A 184 11.83 -8.28 1.25
N ASP A 185 12.91 -8.32 2.02
CA ASP A 185 13.04 -7.71 3.34
C ASP A 185 13.81 -6.39 3.35
N THR A 186 14.16 -5.90 2.17
CA THR A 186 14.92 -4.67 1.97
C THR A 186 14.11 -3.59 1.24
N TYR A 187 14.47 -2.35 1.47
CA TYR A 187 13.97 -1.16 0.78
C TYR A 187 15.10 -0.16 0.56
N TYR A 188 14.89 0.82 -0.30
CA TYR A 188 15.90 1.86 -0.60
C TYR A 188 15.61 3.15 0.18
N VAL A 189 16.66 3.76 0.72
CA VAL A 189 16.67 5.10 1.31
C VAL A 189 17.88 5.81 0.74
N ASP A 190 17.68 6.97 0.14
CA ASP A 190 18.73 7.73 -0.56
C ASP A 190 19.54 6.87 -1.54
N GLY A 191 18.86 5.95 -2.23
CA GLY A 191 19.46 5.02 -3.19
C GLY A 191 20.16 3.81 -2.58
N GLU A 192 20.33 3.76 -1.25
CA GLU A 192 21.03 2.68 -0.53
C GLU A 192 20.04 1.64 0.04
N PRO A 193 20.37 0.34 -0.05
CA PRO A 193 19.51 -0.70 0.50
C PRO A 193 19.54 -0.69 2.03
N ARG A 194 18.36 -0.76 2.62
CA ARG A 194 18.16 -0.88 4.07
C ARG A 194 17.22 -2.04 4.36
N LYS A 195 17.44 -2.74 5.47
CA LYS A 195 16.49 -3.76 5.92
C LYS A 195 15.22 -3.11 6.47
N ILE A 196 14.07 -3.69 6.16
CA ILE A 196 12.77 -3.23 6.68
C ILE A 196 12.79 -3.32 8.21
N GLY A 197 12.49 -2.20 8.91
CA GLY A 197 12.69 -2.08 10.34
C GLY A 197 12.05 -3.21 11.16
N TYR A 198 10.78 -3.53 10.96
CA TYR A 198 10.12 -4.60 11.71
C TYR A 198 10.72 -6.00 11.38
N ARG A 199 11.25 -6.22 10.17
CA ARG A 199 11.94 -7.47 9.81
C ARG A 199 13.26 -7.60 10.55
N LEU A 200 14.01 -6.50 10.69
CA LEU A 200 15.23 -6.47 11.50
C LEU A 200 14.94 -6.81 12.96
N LEU A 201 13.87 -6.24 13.53
CA LEU A 201 13.47 -6.53 14.91
C LEU A 201 13.06 -7.99 15.10
N ILE A 202 12.30 -8.56 14.17
CA ILE A 202 11.92 -9.98 14.17
C ILE A 202 13.17 -10.88 14.11
N ASP A 203 14.13 -10.58 13.22
CA ASP A 203 15.35 -11.39 13.12
C ASP A 203 16.17 -11.36 14.41
N ARG A 204 16.27 -10.20 15.06
CA ARG A 204 16.91 -10.09 16.38
C ARG A 204 16.17 -10.90 17.44
N ALA A 205 14.84 -10.85 17.44
CA ALA A 205 14.03 -11.65 18.35
C ALA A 205 14.28 -13.16 18.17
N ILE A 206 14.34 -13.64 16.92
CA ILE A 206 14.66 -15.03 16.59
C ILE A 206 16.07 -15.42 17.07
N ALA A 207 17.05 -14.54 16.85
CA ALA A 207 18.45 -14.76 17.26
C ALA A 207 18.68 -14.66 18.77
N GLY A 208 17.77 -14.05 19.53
CA GLY A 208 17.94 -13.68 20.95
C GLY A 208 18.93 -12.54 21.15
N GLU A 209 19.10 -11.70 20.12
CA GLU A 209 19.95 -10.51 20.17
C GLU A 209 19.24 -9.35 20.89
N PRO A 210 19.99 -8.44 21.55
CA PRO A 210 19.41 -7.25 22.18
C PRO A 210 18.67 -6.36 21.17
N ILE A 211 17.52 -5.82 21.57
CA ILE A 211 16.69 -4.91 20.77
C ILE A 211 16.65 -3.54 21.44
N GLU A 212 17.18 -2.52 20.75
CA GLU A 212 17.12 -1.14 21.21
C GLU A 212 15.77 -0.51 20.90
N VAL A 213 15.16 0.14 21.90
CA VAL A 213 13.96 0.98 21.79
C VAL A 213 14.38 2.44 21.78
N TRP A 214 14.31 3.08 20.62
CA TRP A 214 14.78 4.44 20.42
C TRP A 214 13.73 5.49 20.78
N GLY A 215 14.16 6.52 21.52
CA GLY A 215 13.35 7.65 21.92
C GLY A 215 12.29 7.30 22.96
N ASP A 216 11.13 7.91 22.85
CA ASP A 216 10.00 7.68 23.74
C ASP A 216 9.25 6.39 23.35
N ALA A 217 9.40 5.38 24.20
CA ALA A 217 8.81 4.04 24.00
C ALA A 217 7.28 4.00 24.13
N SER A 218 6.67 5.01 24.75
CA SER A 218 5.21 5.12 24.92
C SER A 218 4.49 5.62 23.68
N ARG A 219 5.20 6.16 22.70
CA ARG A 219 4.60 6.63 21.45
C ARG A 219 3.92 5.48 20.70
N VAL A 220 2.75 5.76 20.18
CA VAL A 220 1.86 4.73 19.60
C VAL A 220 1.80 4.79 18.09
N LYS A 221 1.65 3.63 17.47
CA LYS A 221 1.49 3.46 16.03
C LYS A 221 0.31 2.56 15.72
N ASP A 222 -0.43 2.93 14.71
CA ASP A 222 -1.46 2.08 14.11
C ASP A 222 -0.81 0.95 13.29
N MET A 223 -1.16 -0.28 13.57
CA MET A 223 -0.61 -1.47 12.92
C MET A 223 -1.67 -2.12 12.04
N VAL A 224 -1.60 -1.87 10.74
CA VAL A 224 -2.56 -2.42 9.78
C VAL A 224 -2.00 -3.68 9.13
N TYR A 225 -2.65 -4.80 9.35
CA TYR A 225 -2.31 -6.05 8.66
C TYR A 225 -2.91 -6.06 7.25
N VAL A 226 -2.17 -6.61 6.30
CA VAL A 226 -2.55 -6.59 4.88
C VAL A 226 -3.92 -7.23 4.60
N LYS A 227 -4.34 -8.26 5.36
CA LYS A 227 -5.66 -8.88 5.15
C LYS A 227 -6.81 -7.97 5.58
N ASP A 228 -6.61 -7.10 6.57
CA ASP A 228 -7.61 -6.10 6.96
C ASP A 228 -7.78 -5.07 5.85
N PHE A 229 -6.69 -4.64 5.24
CA PHE A 229 -6.75 -3.79 4.05
C PHE A 229 -7.42 -4.51 2.85
N CYS A 230 -7.11 -5.78 2.60
CA CYS A 230 -7.81 -6.57 1.57
C CYS A 230 -9.32 -6.64 1.83
N GLN A 231 -9.75 -6.76 3.10
CA GLN A 231 -11.17 -6.71 3.45
C GLN A 231 -11.80 -5.35 3.10
N MET A 232 -11.10 -4.23 3.37
CA MET A 232 -11.58 -2.89 3.03
C MET A 232 -11.78 -2.75 1.51
N LEU A 233 -10.82 -3.19 0.71
CA LEU A 233 -10.93 -3.22 -0.75
C LEU A 233 -12.14 -4.07 -1.20
N CYS A 234 -12.29 -5.26 -0.62
CA CYS A 234 -13.39 -6.15 -0.96
C CYS A 234 -14.76 -5.51 -0.64
N LYS A 235 -14.90 -4.84 0.51
CA LYS A 235 -16.13 -4.12 0.88
C LYS A 235 -16.41 -2.96 -0.09
N ALA A 236 -15.40 -2.22 -0.52
CA ALA A 236 -15.56 -1.09 -1.44
C ALA A 236 -16.00 -1.51 -2.85
N LEU A 237 -15.76 -2.77 -3.24
CA LEU A 237 -16.28 -3.31 -4.52
C LEU A 237 -17.82 -3.38 -4.55
N PHE A 238 -18.49 -3.42 -3.38
CA PHE A 238 -19.95 -3.63 -3.29
C PHE A 238 -20.70 -2.50 -2.60
N VAL A 239 -19.99 -1.54 -1.98
CA VAL A 239 -20.67 -0.48 -1.25
C VAL A 239 -21.49 0.39 -2.21
N ASP A 240 -22.72 0.71 -1.80
CA ASP A 240 -23.60 1.62 -2.55
C ASP A 240 -23.29 3.07 -2.16
N ARG A 241 -22.22 3.61 -2.75
CA ARG A 241 -21.77 4.99 -2.62
C ARG A 241 -21.09 5.41 -3.92
N ASP A 242 -21.13 6.68 -4.23
CA ASP A 242 -20.50 7.24 -5.43
C ASP A 242 -19.00 7.48 -5.26
N SER A 243 -18.58 7.82 -4.05
CA SER A 243 -17.17 8.06 -3.75
C SER A 243 -16.84 7.83 -2.27
N GLY A 244 -15.55 7.64 -2.00
CA GLY A 244 -15.02 7.56 -0.65
C GLY A 244 -13.53 7.87 -0.60
N TYR A 245 -13.11 8.61 0.42
CA TYR A 245 -11.70 8.86 0.71
C TYR A 245 -11.43 8.47 2.15
N TYR A 246 -10.60 7.46 2.35
CA TYR A 246 -10.42 6.80 3.64
C TYR A 246 -8.94 6.77 4.05
N ASN A 247 -8.65 7.12 5.29
CA ASN A 247 -7.43 6.69 5.91
C ASN A 247 -7.54 5.19 6.24
N VAL A 248 -6.50 4.42 5.91
CA VAL A 248 -6.45 3.00 6.24
C VAL A 248 -5.79 2.85 7.59
N GLY A 249 -6.57 2.50 8.60
CA GLY A 249 -6.13 2.38 9.98
C GLY A 249 -7.04 1.45 10.77
N THR A 250 -6.61 1.10 11.97
CA THR A 250 -7.43 0.42 12.98
C THR A 250 -8.03 1.42 13.96
N GLY A 251 -7.51 2.67 13.99
CA GLY A 251 -7.82 3.68 14.99
C GLY A 251 -7.24 3.38 16.37
N VAL A 252 -6.47 2.28 16.50
CA VAL A 252 -5.89 1.83 17.78
C VAL A 252 -4.37 1.93 17.72
N GLY A 253 -3.80 2.69 18.64
CA GLY A 253 -2.35 2.84 18.75
C GLY A 253 -1.73 1.75 19.64
N THR A 254 -0.72 1.07 19.13
CA THR A 254 0.14 0.15 19.89
C THR A 254 1.45 0.84 20.22
N SER A 255 1.88 0.86 21.48
CA SER A 255 3.13 1.51 21.88
C SER A 255 4.34 0.84 21.22
N LEU A 256 5.42 1.58 21.03
CA LEU A 256 6.65 1.01 20.46
C LEU A 256 7.18 -0.13 21.32
N LEU A 257 7.07 0.00 22.64
CA LEU A 257 7.47 -1.05 23.57
C LEU A 257 6.62 -2.31 23.41
N ASP A 258 5.28 -2.18 23.33
CA ASP A 258 4.38 -3.31 23.15
C ASP A 258 4.58 -3.99 21.80
N GLN A 259 4.85 -3.23 20.73
CA GLN A 259 5.19 -3.79 19.42
C GLN A 259 6.44 -4.68 19.50
N ILE A 260 7.49 -4.21 20.17
CA ILE A 260 8.74 -4.96 20.31
C ILE A 260 8.56 -6.17 21.22
N GLN A 261 7.88 -6.01 22.36
CA GLN A 261 7.58 -7.12 23.25
C GLN A 261 6.77 -8.20 22.52
N GLY A 262 5.74 -7.83 21.78
CA GLY A 262 4.95 -8.76 20.99
C GLY A 262 5.78 -9.49 19.92
N MET A 263 6.74 -8.82 19.28
CA MET A 263 7.66 -9.48 18.34
C MET A 263 8.54 -10.52 19.05
N ILE A 264 9.05 -10.22 20.26
CA ILE A 264 9.84 -11.15 21.06
C ILE A 264 8.99 -12.35 21.50
N ASP A 265 7.77 -12.11 21.95
CA ASP A 265 6.88 -13.17 22.45
C ASP A 265 6.44 -14.13 21.33
N VAL A 266 6.23 -13.61 20.10
CA VAL A 266 5.76 -14.41 18.95
C VAL A 266 6.91 -15.10 18.21
N PHE A 267 8.04 -14.41 18.03
CA PHE A 267 9.12 -14.89 17.15
C PHE A 267 10.36 -15.34 17.92
N GLY A 268 10.45 -15.03 19.21
CA GLY A 268 11.63 -15.40 20.02
C GLY A 268 11.84 -16.90 20.07
N THR A 269 13.10 -17.33 19.98
CA THR A 269 13.48 -18.73 20.09
C THR A 269 13.43 -19.16 21.56
N PRO A 270 12.79 -20.30 21.90
CA PRO A 270 12.79 -20.83 23.27
C PRO A 270 14.22 -20.94 23.84
N GLY A 271 14.42 -20.42 25.03
CA GLY A 271 15.74 -20.42 25.69
C GLY A 271 16.69 -19.29 25.24
N LYS A 272 16.29 -18.45 24.28
CA LYS A 272 17.05 -17.28 23.83
C LYS A 272 16.16 -16.05 23.89
N LYS A 273 16.07 -15.41 25.03
CA LYS A 273 15.25 -14.20 25.18
C LYS A 273 16.06 -12.95 24.82
N SER A 274 15.53 -12.13 23.90
CA SER A 274 16.10 -10.83 23.59
C SER A 274 15.92 -9.88 24.76
N GLU A 275 16.99 -9.18 25.11
CA GLU A 275 16.94 -8.05 26.06
C GLU A 275 16.40 -6.80 25.36
N ILE A 276 15.53 -6.06 26.02
CA ILE A 276 15.06 -4.74 25.56
C ILE A 276 15.92 -3.67 26.20
N ILE A 277 16.63 -2.90 25.37
CA ILE A 277 17.52 -1.80 25.81
C ILE A 277 16.86 -0.46 25.47
N MET A 278 16.48 0.30 26.50
CA MET A 278 15.89 1.62 26.31
C MET A 278 16.94 2.66 25.93
N ARG A 279 16.71 3.39 24.86
CA ARG A 279 17.61 4.42 24.31
C ARG A 279 16.89 5.76 24.14
N PRO A 280 16.51 6.43 25.25
CA PRO A 280 15.83 7.72 25.20
C PRO A 280 16.72 8.85 24.61
N ASP A 281 18.02 8.63 24.52
CA ASP A 281 19.02 9.50 23.87
C ASP A 281 18.95 9.49 22.34
N LYS A 282 18.23 8.54 21.75
CA LYS A 282 18.09 8.40 20.30
C LYS A 282 16.83 9.10 19.79
N PRO A 283 16.78 9.45 18.47
CA PRO A 283 15.60 10.07 17.87
C PRO A 283 14.34 9.19 17.99
N ASN A 284 13.18 9.85 18.12
CA ASN A 284 11.90 9.16 18.07
C ASN A 284 11.67 8.47 16.73
N ALA A 285 11.24 7.21 16.73
CA ALA A 285 10.70 6.56 15.55
C ALA A 285 9.37 7.23 15.14
N PRO A 286 9.08 7.37 13.83
CA PRO A 286 7.79 7.89 13.37
C PRO A 286 6.64 7.02 13.87
N GLN A 287 5.70 7.62 14.60
CA GLN A 287 4.52 6.97 15.17
C GLN A 287 3.27 7.78 14.80
N TYR A 288 2.18 7.13 14.44
CA TYR A 288 0.94 7.78 14.03
C TYR A 288 -0.24 6.80 14.10
N ILE A 289 -1.44 7.34 14.24
CA ILE A 289 -2.71 6.63 14.17
C ILE A 289 -3.50 7.22 13.01
N MET A 290 -4.04 6.38 12.15
CA MET A 290 -4.87 6.77 11.00
C MET A 290 -6.34 6.75 11.43
N ASP A 291 -6.98 7.92 11.49
CA ASP A 291 -8.38 8.09 11.87
C ASP A 291 -9.25 8.43 10.66
#